data_f0a26a52b0a606d6d0b9beeeeafe1309
#
_entry.id   f0a26a52b0a606d6d0b9beeeeafe1309
#
_cell.length_a   1.000
_cell.length_b   1.000
_cell.length_c   1.000
_cell.angle_alpha   90.00
_cell.angle_beta   90.00
_cell.angle_gamma   90.00
#
_symmetry.space_group_name_H-M   'P 1'
#
loop_
_entity.id
_entity.type
_entity.pdbx_description
1 polymer ?
#
loop_
_entity_poly.entity_id
_entity_poly.type
_entity_poly.pdbx_seq_one_letter_code
_entity_poly.pdbx_strand_id
1 'polypeptide(L)'
;KSRGFPPGPTPFPIIGSMWRINFRADHGSLKKLAKIYGNICTLWLGHKPMVVLYGFQAVKDGLTTNSEDVSGRLQTYVFNRMAKGKGILVSNGLIWKHQRHFGIGALRKLGMGNKGMEHGIQTEARYLVEFFRDKDGRAVDPSFPIVHAVSNVICAVVFGHRFSLEDETFRQLIEAYNHIVAFGNSYLYYV
;
A
#
# COMPACT_ATOMS: atom_id res chain seq x y z
N LYS A 1 -32.03 6.72 -4.88
CA LYS A 1 -30.92 7.36 -5.61
C LYS A 1 -30.19 8.23 -4.61
N SER A 2 -28.95 7.88 -4.26
CA SER A 2 -28.09 8.71 -3.40
C SER A 2 -27.74 10.00 -4.16
N ARG A 3 -28.44 11.09 -3.84
CA ARG A 3 -28.16 12.41 -4.41
C ARG A 3 -26.75 12.81 -4.04
N GLY A 4 -25.88 13.07 -5.04
CA GLY A 4 -24.53 13.62 -4.84
C GLY A 4 -23.35 12.65 -5.01
N PHE A 5 -23.61 11.37 -5.27
CA PHE A 5 -22.53 10.40 -5.56
C PHE A 5 -22.50 10.00 -7.04
N PRO A 6 -21.30 9.69 -7.58
CA PRO A 6 -21.16 9.09 -8.90
C PRO A 6 -22.00 7.81 -9.08
N PRO A 7 -22.32 7.42 -10.34
CA PRO A 7 -23.11 6.22 -10.61
C PRO A 7 -22.41 4.97 -10.05
N GLY A 8 -23.18 3.95 -9.70
CA GLY A 8 -22.64 2.71 -9.18
C GLY A 8 -23.72 1.65 -8.98
N PRO A 9 -23.32 0.42 -8.57
CA PRO A 9 -24.26 -0.66 -8.29
C PRO A 9 -25.13 -0.32 -7.08
N THR A 10 -26.38 -0.73 -7.14
CA THR A 10 -27.34 -0.54 -6.04
C THR A 10 -26.84 -1.28 -4.80
N PRO A 11 -26.73 -0.60 -3.64
CA PRO A 11 -26.32 -1.24 -2.41
C PRO A 11 -27.43 -2.09 -1.82
N PHE A 12 -27.09 -3.26 -1.28
CA PHE A 12 -27.97 -4.01 -0.38
C PHE A 12 -27.79 -3.56 1.08
N PRO A 13 -28.79 -3.73 1.93
CA PRO A 13 -28.63 -3.51 3.35
C PRO A 13 -27.45 -4.32 3.90
N ILE A 14 -26.70 -3.77 4.86
CA ILE A 14 -25.55 -4.35 5.56
C ILE A 14 -24.33 -4.57 4.68
N ILE A 15 -24.42 -5.28 3.57
CA ILE A 15 -23.26 -5.63 2.72
C ILE A 15 -22.92 -4.59 1.65
N GLY A 16 -23.80 -3.61 1.43
CA GLY A 16 -23.59 -2.60 0.40
C GLY A 16 -23.60 -3.18 -1.01
N SER A 17 -22.62 -2.84 -1.81
CA SER A 17 -22.45 -3.35 -3.19
C SER A 17 -21.24 -4.28 -3.35
N MET A 18 -20.67 -4.79 -2.24
CA MET A 18 -19.48 -5.66 -2.26
C MET A 18 -19.69 -6.98 -3.01
N TRP A 19 -20.93 -7.47 -3.07
CA TRP A 19 -21.28 -8.67 -3.85
C TRP A 19 -20.93 -8.55 -5.34
N ARG A 20 -20.90 -7.34 -5.89
CA ARG A 20 -20.51 -7.08 -7.30
C ARG A 20 -19.03 -7.33 -7.58
N ILE A 21 -18.21 -7.31 -6.57
CA ILE A 21 -16.75 -7.51 -6.65
C ILE A 21 -16.32 -8.75 -5.86
N ASN A 22 -17.24 -9.70 -5.61
CA ASN A 22 -16.99 -10.95 -4.87
C ASN A 22 -16.25 -10.71 -3.55
N PHE A 23 -16.58 -9.62 -2.85
CA PHE A 23 -15.91 -9.18 -1.60
C PHE A 23 -14.39 -8.95 -1.73
N ARG A 24 -13.91 -8.77 -2.96
CA ARG A 24 -12.51 -8.45 -3.27
C ARG A 24 -12.44 -7.30 -4.27
N ALA A 25 -11.71 -6.25 -3.93
CA ALA A 25 -11.48 -5.12 -4.81
C ALA A 25 -10.28 -5.38 -5.75
N ASP A 26 -10.32 -6.50 -6.50
CA ASP A 26 -9.28 -6.79 -7.48
C ASP A 26 -9.43 -5.96 -8.76
N HIS A 27 -8.33 -5.81 -9.51
CA HIS A 27 -8.29 -5.04 -10.74
C HIS A 27 -9.32 -5.49 -11.79
N GLY A 28 -9.57 -6.80 -11.90
CA GLY A 28 -10.53 -7.36 -12.86
C GLY A 28 -11.96 -6.94 -12.56
N SER A 29 -12.35 -6.99 -11.30
CA SER A 29 -13.66 -6.54 -10.82
C SER A 29 -13.85 -5.03 -10.99
N LEU A 30 -12.85 -4.23 -10.66
CA LEU A 30 -12.89 -2.78 -10.85
C LEU A 30 -12.96 -2.40 -12.33
N LYS A 31 -12.24 -3.10 -13.21
CA LYS A 31 -12.34 -2.91 -14.67
C LYS A 31 -13.73 -3.19 -15.21
N LYS A 32 -14.42 -4.23 -14.73
CA LYS A 32 -15.81 -4.53 -15.10
C LYS A 32 -16.76 -3.42 -14.66
N LEU A 33 -16.59 -2.90 -13.45
CA LEU A 33 -17.39 -1.77 -12.96
C LEU A 33 -17.18 -0.51 -13.79
N ALA A 34 -15.93 -0.18 -14.12
CA ALA A 34 -15.62 0.97 -14.95
C ALA A 34 -16.24 0.89 -16.35
N LYS A 35 -16.34 -0.31 -16.94
CA LYS A 35 -17.05 -0.52 -18.22
C LYS A 35 -18.56 -0.27 -18.13
N ILE A 36 -19.18 -0.52 -16.98
CA ILE A 36 -20.64 -0.39 -16.80
C ILE A 36 -21.01 1.03 -16.32
N TYR A 37 -20.27 1.59 -15.38
CA TYR A 37 -20.63 2.82 -14.68
C TYR A 37 -19.73 4.02 -15.02
N GLY A 38 -18.67 3.81 -15.82
CA GLY A 38 -17.68 4.83 -16.16
C GLY A 38 -16.46 4.82 -15.24
N ASN A 39 -15.49 5.67 -15.57
CA ASN A 39 -14.20 5.74 -14.87
C ASN A 39 -14.28 6.32 -13.45
N ILE A 40 -15.41 6.88 -13.08
CA ILE A 40 -15.67 7.37 -11.71
C ILE A 40 -16.97 6.72 -11.27
N CYS A 41 -16.92 5.80 -10.33
CA CYS A 41 -18.10 5.11 -9.85
C CYS A 41 -18.08 4.96 -8.33
N THR A 42 -19.26 4.70 -7.74
CA THR A 42 -19.41 4.54 -6.30
C THR A 42 -19.67 3.08 -5.94
N LEU A 43 -18.87 2.55 -5.05
CA LEU A 43 -19.11 1.29 -4.34
C LEU A 43 -19.55 1.57 -2.90
N TRP A 44 -20.39 0.73 -2.37
CA TRP A 44 -20.80 0.80 -0.97
C TRP A 44 -20.19 -0.37 -0.19
N LEU A 45 -19.32 -0.03 0.77
CA LEU A 45 -18.74 -0.97 1.72
C LEU A 45 -19.63 -1.00 2.97
N GLY A 46 -20.60 -1.91 2.99
CA GLY A 46 -21.68 -1.82 3.95
C GLY A 46 -22.44 -0.50 3.76
N HIS A 47 -22.42 0.36 4.76
CA HIS A 47 -23.05 1.68 4.73
C HIS A 47 -22.12 2.84 4.32
N LYS A 48 -20.82 2.57 4.11
CA LYS A 48 -19.82 3.59 3.76
C LYS A 48 -19.67 3.69 2.24
N PRO A 49 -19.86 4.88 1.62
CA PRO A 49 -19.58 5.08 0.21
C PRO A 49 -18.08 5.15 -0.05
N MET A 50 -17.64 4.51 -1.11
CA MET A 50 -16.28 4.58 -1.64
C MET A 50 -16.34 4.97 -3.11
N VAL A 51 -15.73 6.08 -3.48
CA VAL A 51 -15.59 6.49 -4.87
C VAL A 51 -14.36 5.79 -5.45
N VAL A 52 -14.57 5.07 -6.54
CA VAL A 52 -13.52 4.37 -7.29
C VAL A 52 -13.17 5.19 -8.51
N LEU A 53 -11.90 5.51 -8.65
CA LEU A 53 -11.32 6.14 -9.84
C LEU A 53 -10.61 5.08 -10.67
N TYR A 54 -10.95 4.98 -11.95
CA TYR A 54 -10.37 4.01 -12.87
C TYR A 54 -9.86 4.70 -14.14
N GLY A 55 -8.68 4.28 -14.60
CA GLY A 55 -8.01 4.86 -15.77
C GLY A 55 -7.16 6.07 -15.42
N PHE A 56 -6.13 6.29 -16.24
CA PHE A 56 -5.07 7.27 -15.95
C PHE A 56 -5.62 8.69 -15.69
N GLN A 57 -6.51 9.17 -16.57
CA GLN A 57 -6.99 10.56 -16.47
C GLN A 57 -7.80 10.79 -15.19
N ALA A 58 -8.78 9.91 -14.90
CA ALA A 58 -9.61 10.04 -13.70
C ALA A 58 -8.76 9.96 -12.40
N VAL A 59 -7.78 9.07 -12.36
CA VAL A 59 -6.86 8.94 -11.21
C VAL A 59 -5.97 10.18 -11.09
N LYS A 60 -5.39 10.65 -12.19
CA LYS A 60 -4.55 11.85 -12.20
C LYS A 60 -5.34 13.06 -11.70
N ASP A 61 -6.49 13.34 -12.30
CA ASP A 61 -7.30 14.52 -11.94
C ASP A 61 -7.77 14.44 -10.47
N GLY A 62 -8.22 13.27 -10.02
CA GLY A 62 -8.65 13.08 -8.64
C GLY A 62 -7.53 13.28 -7.63
N LEU A 63 -6.33 12.76 -7.90
CA LEU A 63 -5.21 12.79 -6.94
C LEU A 63 -4.36 14.06 -7.02
N THR A 64 -4.40 14.81 -8.12
CA THR A 64 -3.61 16.05 -8.26
C THR A 64 -4.46 17.29 -8.09
N THR A 65 -5.53 17.45 -8.87
CA THR A 65 -6.36 18.65 -8.86
C THR A 65 -7.13 18.83 -7.56
N ASN A 66 -7.64 17.72 -7.00
CA ASN A 66 -8.42 17.72 -5.76
C ASN A 66 -7.66 17.03 -4.61
N SER A 67 -6.34 17.15 -4.60
CA SER A 67 -5.46 16.44 -3.66
C SER A 67 -5.78 16.69 -2.19
N GLU A 68 -6.20 17.90 -1.82
CA GLU A 68 -6.56 18.23 -0.43
C GLU A 68 -7.84 17.52 0.00
N ASP A 69 -8.86 17.47 -0.86
CA ASP A 69 -10.15 16.85 -0.56
C ASP A 69 -10.05 15.32 -0.41
N VAL A 70 -9.12 14.69 -1.14
CA VAL A 70 -8.90 13.24 -1.11
C VAL A 70 -7.69 12.80 -0.28
N SER A 71 -7.02 13.73 0.42
CA SER A 71 -5.83 13.42 1.22
C SER A 71 -6.12 12.61 2.49
N GLY A 72 -7.36 12.63 2.96
CA GLY A 72 -7.77 11.90 4.16
C GLY A 72 -7.66 10.38 3.99
N ARG A 73 -7.31 9.69 5.07
CA ARG A 73 -7.26 8.23 5.16
C ARG A 73 -8.45 7.71 5.93
N LEU A 74 -9.06 6.63 5.43
CA LEU A 74 -10.11 5.94 6.15
C LEU A 74 -9.57 5.41 7.47
N GLN A 75 -10.19 5.83 8.57
CA GLN A 75 -9.86 5.34 9.90
C GLN A 75 -10.62 4.02 10.13
N THR A 76 -9.93 2.90 9.96
CA THR A 76 -10.47 1.59 10.31
C THR A 76 -10.12 1.25 11.77
N TYR A 77 -10.92 0.40 12.38
CA TYR A 77 -10.68 -0.05 13.76
C TYR A 77 -9.27 -0.64 13.92
N VAL A 78 -8.85 -1.46 12.97
CA VAL A 78 -7.54 -2.13 12.99
C VAL A 78 -6.41 -1.10 12.96
N PHE A 79 -6.42 -0.17 12.00
CA PHE A 79 -5.37 0.86 11.93
C PHE A 79 -5.36 1.78 13.14
N ASN A 80 -6.52 2.17 13.65
CA ASN A 80 -6.57 2.96 14.88
C ASN A 80 -5.97 2.22 16.07
N ARG A 81 -6.23 0.93 16.18
CA ARG A 81 -5.67 0.09 17.25
C ARG A 81 -4.17 -0.04 17.16
N MET A 82 -3.64 -0.24 15.94
CA MET A 82 -2.20 -0.43 15.69
C MET A 82 -1.42 0.88 15.78
N ALA A 83 -1.84 1.90 15.03
CA ALA A 83 -1.09 3.14 14.86
C ALA A 83 -1.48 4.23 15.87
N LYS A 84 -2.63 4.12 16.55
CA LYS A 84 -3.14 5.11 17.53
C LYS A 84 -3.13 6.54 16.96
N GLY A 85 -3.46 6.69 15.67
CA GLY A 85 -3.43 7.97 14.96
C GLY A 85 -2.04 8.54 14.67
N LYS A 86 -0.97 7.78 14.90
CA LYS A 86 0.43 8.19 14.66
C LYS A 86 0.94 7.70 13.31
N GLY A 87 2.10 8.24 12.89
CA GLY A 87 2.76 7.88 11.63
C GLY A 87 2.17 8.59 10.42
N ILE A 88 2.78 8.39 9.25
CA ILE A 88 2.41 9.06 8.00
C ILE A 88 1.43 8.25 7.15
N LEU A 89 1.22 6.98 7.48
CA LEU A 89 0.43 6.06 6.66
C LEU A 89 -1.09 6.25 6.88
N VAL A 90 -1.51 6.42 8.13
CA VAL A 90 -2.91 6.43 8.55
C VAL A 90 -3.34 7.66 9.34
N SER A 91 -2.44 8.58 9.64
CA SER A 91 -2.80 9.85 10.26
C SER A 91 -3.43 10.81 9.26
N ASN A 92 -4.16 11.80 9.74
CA ASN A 92 -4.88 12.77 8.94
C ASN A 92 -4.58 14.21 9.39
N GLY A 93 -4.96 15.19 8.55
CA GLY A 93 -4.94 16.59 8.86
C GLY A 93 -3.54 17.14 9.20
N LEU A 94 -3.46 18.03 10.19
CA LEU A 94 -2.20 18.69 10.59
C LEU A 94 -1.17 17.72 11.14
N ILE A 95 -1.59 16.67 11.86
CA ILE A 95 -0.68 15.64 12.38
C ILE A 95 0.05 14.96 11.21
N TRP A 96 -0.70 14.57 10.19
CA TRP A 96 -0.13 13.98 8.98
C TRP A 96 0.82 14.95 8.26
N LYS A 97 0.40 16.22 8.07
CA LYS A 97 1.23 17.23 7.40
C LYS A 97 2.58 17.40 8.10
N HIS A 98 2.58 17.53 9.42
CA HIS A 98 3.81 17.72 10.21
C HIS A 98 4.70 16.45 10.19
N GLN A 99 4.12 15.28 10.43
CA GLN A 99 4.90 14.03 10.43
C GLN A 99 5.47 13.71 9.05
N ARG A 100 4.70 13.93 7.99
CA ARG A 100 5.18 13.76 6.61
C ARG A 100 6.31 14.72 6.28
N HIS A 101 6.17 15.99 6.62
CA HIS A 101 7.22 16.99 6.40
C HIS A 101 8.52 16.61 7.12
N PHE A 102 8.42 16.27 8.40
CA PHE A 102 9.56 15.79 9.20
C PHE A 102 10.17 14.53 8.59
N GLY A 103 9.37 13.52 8.28
CA GLY A 103 9.84 12.24 7.75
C GLY A 103 10.56 12.39 6.40
N ILE A 104 10.01 13.17 5.47
CA ILE A 104 10.67 13.44 4.17
C ILE A 104 11.99 14.19 4.40
N GLY A 105 12.02 15.17 5.29
CA GLY A 105 13.23 15.91 5.63
C GLY A 105 14.32 14.99 6.24
N ALA A 106 13.93 14.10 7.15
CA ALA A 106 14.84 13.13 7.75
C ALA A 106 15.39 12.14 6.71
N LEU A 107 14.53 11.55 5.89
CA LEU A 107 14.94 10.61 4.84
C LEU A 107 15.89 11.25 3.82
N ARG A 108 15.65 12.52 3.44
CA ARG A 108 16.58 13.25 2.56
C ARG A 108 17.96 13.44 3.20
N LYS A 109 18.02 13.77 4.51
CA LYS A 109 19.28 13.87 5.26
C LYS A 109 20.00 12.53 5.36
N LEU A 110 19.27 11.42 5.43
CA LEU A 110 19.81 10.06 5.42
C LEU A 110 20.22 9.57 4.01
N GLY A 111 20.14 10.43 3.00
CA GLY A 111 20.61 10.11 1.65
C GLY A 111 19.54 9.61 0.69
N MET A 112 18.27 9.61 1.05
CA MET A 112 17.18 9.21 0.16
C MET A 112 17.12 10.17 -1.05
N GLY A 113 17.19 9.59 -2.25
CA GLY A 113 17.22 10.35 -3.51
C GLY A 113 18.61 10.88 -3.90
N ASN A 114 19.66 10.57 -3.15
CA ASN A 114 21.03 10.96 -3.40
C ASN A 114 21.92 9.74 -3.64
N LYS A 115 23.17 9.99 -4.11
CA LYS A 115 24.20 8.95 -4.33
C LYS A 115 24.48 8.08 -3.09
N GLY A 116 24.14 8.54 -1.89
CA GLY A 116 24.32 7.77 -0.65
C GLY A 116 23.50 6.46 -0.60
N MET A 117 22.29 6.44 -1.16
CA MET A 117 21.51 5.20 -1.27
C MET A 117 22.02 4.25 -2.36
N GLU A 118 22.66 4.78 -3.41
CA GLU A 118 23.13 4.00 -4.53
C GLU A 118 24.10 2.89 -4.10
N HIS A 119 25.04 3.20 -3.20
CA HIS A 119 25.96 2.21 -2.66
C HIS A 119 25.25 1.08 -1.91
N GLY A 120 24.25 1.40 -1.09
CA GLY A 120 23.43 0.40 -0.41
C GLY A 120 22.65 -0.49 -1.38
N ILE A 121 22.04 0.12 -2.41
CA ILE A 121 21.33 -0.61 -3.47
C ILE A 121 22.28 -1.54 -4.23
N GLN A 122 23.45 -1.07 -4.63
CA GLN A 122 24.45 -1.88 -5.33
C GLN A 122 24.95 -3.04 -4.46
N THR A 123 25.10 -2.81 -3.17
CA THR A 123 25.53 -3.86 -2.22
C THR A 123 24.48 -4.96 -2.12
N GLU A 124 23.22 -4.63 -1.91
CA GLU A 124 22.14 -5.62 -1.87
C GLU A 124 21.92 -6.32 -3.22
N ALA A 125 22.10 -5.60 -4.33
CA ALA A 125 22.06 -6.20 -5.66
C ALA A 125 23.16 -7.26 -5.88
N ARG A 126 24.39 -7.03 -5.37
CA ARG A 126 25.46 -8.03 -5.42
C ARG A 126 25.12 -9.28 -4.61
N TYR A 127 24.64 -9.13 -3.39
CA TYR A 127 24.18 -10.26 -2.56
C TYR A 127 23.05 -11.05 -3.25
N LEU A 128 22.13 -10.36 -3.89
CA LEU A 128 21.05 -11.00 -4.62
C LEU A 128 21.58 -11.79 -5.85
N VAL A 129 22.56 -11.25 -6.57
CA VAL A 129 23.23 -11.94 -7.71
C VAL A 129 23.97 -13.17 -7.19
N GLU A 130 24.71 -13.07 -6.09
CA GLU A 130 25.42 -14.20 -5.46
C GLU A 130 24.41 -15.28 -5.04
N PHE A 131 23.33 -14.90 -4.40
CA PHE A 131 22.27 -15.84 -4.03
C PHE A 131 21.74 -16.65 -5.22
N PHE A 132 21.46 -15.99 -6.36
CA PHE A 132 20.98 -16.69 -7.55
C PHE A 132 22.08 -17.53 -8.22
N ARG A 133 23.31 -17.07 -8.19
CA ARG A 133 24.47 -17.84 -8.72
C ARG A 133 24.64 -19.15 -7.98
N ASP A 134 24.52 -19.15 -6.65
CA ASP A 134 24.63 -20.34 -5.79
C ASP A 134 23.53 -21.38 -6.02
N LYS A 135 22.46 -20.99 -6.74
CA LYS A 135 21.41 -21.96 -7.11
C LYS A 135 21.77 -22.84 -8.29
N ASP A 136 22.82 -22.49 -9.03
CA ASP A 136 23.40 -23.30 -10.11
C ASP A 136 22.35 -23.84 -11.08
N GLY A 137 21.49 -22.95 -11.60
CA GLY A 137 20.39 -23.29 -12.54
C GLY A 137 19.19 -24.01 -11.92
N ARG A 138 19.17 -24.28 -10.62
CA ARG A 138 18.00 -24.84 -9.93
C ARG A 138 16.85 -23.84 -9.86
N ALA A 139 15.63 -24.32 -10.07
CA ALA A 139 14.44 -23.49 -9.90
C ALA A 139 14.32 -22.99 -8.45
N VAL A 140 14.08 -21.70 -8.27
CA VAL A 140 13.92 -21.06 -6.96
C VAL A 140 12.79 -20.02 -7.05
N ASP A 141 12.02 -19.89 -5.98
CA ASP A 141 11.08 -18.78 -5.84
C ASP A 141 11.87 -17.49 -5.53
N PRO A 142 11.85 -16.49 -6.42
CA PRO A 142 12.60 -15.25 -6.24
C PRO A 142 11.92 -14.27 -5.28
N SER A 143 10.69 -14.54 -4.85
CA SER A 143 9.85 -13.59 -4.10
C SER A 143 10.51 -13.15 -2.80
N PHE A 144 10.88 -14.10 -1.95
CA PHE A 144 11.48 -13.78 -0.67
C PHE A 144 12.86 -13.11 -0.79
N PRO A 145 13.83 -13.61 -1.58
CA PRO A 145 15.12 -12.96 -1.74
C PRO A 145 15.02 -11.52 -2.26
N ILE A 146 14.11 -11.25 -3.21
CA ILE A 146 13.91 -9.89 -3.73
C ILE A 146 13.32 -8.97 -2.65
N VAL A 147 12.27 -9.42 -1.96
CA VAL A 147 11.67 -8.64 -0.86
C VAL A 147 12.70 -8.36 0.23
N HIS A 148 13.50 -9.37 0.59
CA HIS A 148 14.56 -9.24 1.58
C HIS A 148 15.61 -8.18 1.16
N ALA A 149 16.11 -8.23 -0.06
CA ALA A 149 17.10 -7.27 -0.56
C ALA A 149 16.53 -5.83 -0.57
N VAL A 150 15.32 -5.64 -1.07
CA VAL A 150 14.66 -4.32 -1.07
C VAL A 150 14.43 -3.81 0.35
N SER A 151 13.98 -4.68 1.26
CA SER A 151 13.77 -4.32 2.67
C SER A 151 15.09 -3.93 3.35
N ASN A 152 16.19 -4.61 3.03
CA ASN A 152 17.51 -4.28 3.56
C ASN A 152 18.02 -2.91 3.11
N VAL A 153 17.74 -2.48 1.88
CA VAL A 153 18.06 -1.10 1.44
C VAL A 153 17.38 -0.09 2.37
N ILE A 154 16.12 -0.31 2.69
CA ILE A 154 15.37 0.58 3.61
C ILE A 154 15.90 0.47 5.03
N CYS A 155 16.18 -0.74 5.53
CA CYS A 155 16.73 -0.95 6.87
C CYS A 155 18.10 -0.29 7.04
N ALA A 156 18.97 -0.37 6.03
CA ALA A 156 20.26 0.31 6.05
C ALA A 156 20.11 1.85 6.19
N VAL A 157 19.11 2.43 5.52
CA VAL A 157 18.83 3.87 5.63
C VAL A 157 18.23 4.24 6.98
N VAL A 158 17.28 3.44 7.50
CA VAL A 158 16.51 3.78 8.71
C VAL A 158 17.21 3.36 9.99
N PHE A 159 17.83 2.19 9.99
CA PHE A 159 18.46 1.57 11.19
C PHE A 159 19.99 1.57 11.14
N GLY A 160 20.59 1.89 9.98
CA GLY A 160 22.04 1.94 9.82
C GLY A 160 22.71 0.58 9.67
N HIS A 161 21.96 -0.52 9.55
CA HIS A 161 22.51 -1.87 9.35
C HIS A 161 21.63 -2.72 8.42
N ARG A 162 22.21 -3.79 7.90
CA ARG A 162 21.54 -4.81 7.10
C ARG A 162 21.32 -6.09 7.90
N PHE A 163 20.33 -6.86 7.52
CA PHE A 163 20.03 -8.18 8.07
C PHE A 163 20.51 -9.28 7.11
N SER A 164 20.91 -10.43 7.64
CA SER A 164 21.24 -11.60 6.80
C SER A 164 19.96 -12.31 6.32
N LEU A 165 20.09 -13.16 5.30
CA LEU A 165 18.98 -13.99 4.81
C LEU A 165 18.52 -15.03 5.84
N GLU A 166 19.43 -15.40 6.75
CA GLU A 166 19.22 -16.36 7.84
C GLU A 166 18.65 -15.72 9.10
N ASP A 167 18.51 -14.37 9.13
CA ASP A 167 17.96 -13.68 10.30
C ASP A 167 16.46 -13.97 10.43
N GLU A 168 16.16 -14.83 11.40
CA GLU A 168 14.80 -15.31 11.66
C GLU A 168 13.86 -14.17 12.12
N THR A 169 14.37 -13.23 12.91
CA THR A 169 13.58 -12.08 13.37
C THR A 169 13.16 -11.20 12.20
N PHE A 170 14.09 -10.97 11.26
CA PHE A 170 13.78 -10.20 10.06
C PHE A 170 12.84 -10.92 9.12
N ARG A 171 12.98 -12.24 8.98
CA ARG A 171 12.04 -13.09 8.24
C ARG A 171 10.63 -12.99 8.80
N GLN A 172 10.48 -13.14 10.10
CA GLN A 172 9.17 -13.01 10.78
C GLN A 172 8.57 -11.62 10.61
N LEU A 173 9.38 -10.56 10.60
CA LEU A 173 8.91 -9.20 10.32
C LEU A 173 8.34 -9.06 8.90
N ILE A 174 9.03 -9.61 7.89
CA ILE A 174 8.55 -9.61 6.50
C ILE A 174 7.26 -10.42 6.37
N GLU A 175 7.18 -11.58 6.99
CA GLU A 175 5.97 -12.42 7.00
C GLU A 175 4.80 -11.72 7.68
N ALA A 176 5.02 -11.11 8.85
CA ALA A 176 4.01 -10.33 9.55
C ALA A 176 3.50 -9.16 8.69
N TYR A 177 4.38 -8.46 7.99
CA TYR A 177 3.99 -7.42 7.03
C TYR A 177 3.12 -7.97 5.91
N ASN A 178 3.47 -9.12 5.32
CA ASN A 178 2.68 -9.77 4.27
C ASN A 178 1.29 -10.16 4.77
N HIS A 179 1.18 -10.65 6.00
CA HIS A 179 -0.12 -10.95 6.62
C HIS A 179 -0.98 -9.70 6.80
N ILE A 180 -0.40 -8.58 7.22
CA ILE A 180 -1.10 -7.29 7.36
C ILE A 180 -1.61 -6.80 5.99
N VAL A 181 -0.79 -6.91 4.95
CA VAL A 181 -1.19 -6.52 3.59
C VAL A 181 -2.30 -7.43 3.06
N ALA A 182 -2.19 -8.74 3.26
CA ALA A 182 -3.22 -9.70 2.87
C ALA A 182 -4.55 -9.44 3.60
N PHE A 183 -4.50 -9.16 4.89
CA PHE A 183 -5.67 -8.77 5.67
C PHE A 183 -6.30 -7.46 5.16
N GLY A 184 -5.47 -6.45 4.85
CA GLY A 184 -5.92 -5.17 4.29
C GLY A 184 -6.67 -5.29 2.96
N ASN A 185 -6.43 -6.36 2.20
CA ASN A 185 -7.14 -6.67 0.97
C ASN A 185 -8.44 -7.46 1.20
N SER A 186 -8.76 -7.84 2.43
CA SER A 186 -9.98 -8.56 2.78
C SER A 186 -11.13 -7.62 3.10
N TYR A 187 -12.36 -8.10 2.92
CA TYR A 187 -13.57 -7.37 3.32
C TYR A 187 -13.60 -7.06 4.82
N LEU A 188 -13.09 -7.97 5.65
CA LEU A 188 -13.04 -7.83 7.11
C LEU A 188 -12.26 -6.59 7.58
N TYR A 189 -11.39 -6.08 6.73
CA TYR A 189 -10.64 -4.85 7.00
C TYR A 189 -11.53 -3.59 6.99
N TYR A 190 -12.62 -3.60 6.23
CA TYR A 190 -13.49 -2.43 6.01
C TYR A 190 -14.75 -2.44 6.87
N VAL A 191 -15.08 -3.55 7.51
CA VAL A 191 -16.21 -3.72 8.44
C VAL A 191 -15.76 -3.47 9.85
#